data_32b3a3e9c40b1fa65061cc824bd4fec4
#
_entry.id   32b3a3e9c40b1fa65061cc824bd4fec4
#
_cell.length_a   1.000
_cell.length_b   1.000
_cell.length_c   1.000
_cell.angle_alpha   90.00
_cell.angle_beta   90.00
_cell.angle_gamma   90.00
#
_symmetry.space_group_name_H-M   'P 1'
#
loop_
_entity.id
_entity.type
_entity.pdbx_description
1 polymer ?
#
loop_
_entity_poly.entity_id
_entity_poly.type
_entity_poly.pdbx_seq_one_letter_code
_entity_poly.pdbx_strand_id
1 'polypeptide(L)'
;LRVAFIHSGKDKRVANLARYMVGIFEKEGWTVKVIEAEDTTSPVSLRPFDLIFVGSQVLSLWGGKISQEVVNFLQGASGMEGKRAVAYVRPNLFGTDKALKKLMSKMESQGAFVVDFEALKGEKEAEDLVKRHLK
;
A
#
# COMPACT_ATOMS: atom_id res chain seq x y z
N LEU A 1 -17.35 3.82 5.54
CA LEU A 1 -15.94 3.39 5.69
C LEU A 1 -15.07 4.03 4.61
N ARG A 2 -13.84 4.37 5.00
CA ARG A 2 -12.92 5.08 4.12
C ARG A 2 -11.59 4.35 4.07
N VAL A 3 -11.07 4.15 2.85
CA VAL A 3 -9.78 3.50 2.64
C VAL A 3 -8.87 4.39 1.80
N ALA A 4 -7.59 4.46 2.17
CA ALA A 4 -6.58 5.14 1.38
C ALA A 4 -5.66 4.11 0.73
N PHE A 5 -5.34 4.33 -0.54
CA PHE A 5 -4.33 3.54 -1.27
C PHE A 5 -3.13 4.42 -1.56
N ILE A 6 -1.98 4.02 -1.05
CA ILE A 6 -0.72 4.76 -1.22
C ILE A 6 0.24 3.90 -2.05
N HIS A 7 0.70 4.43 -3.17
CA HIS A 7 1.70 3.77 -4.00
C HIS A 7 2.40 4.79 -4.88
N SER A 8 3.51 4.41 -5.50
CA SER A 8 4.11 5.23 -6.54
C SER A 8 3.36 5.03 -7.86
N GLY A 9 3.05 6.10 -8.55
CA GLY A 9 2.44 6.03 -9.88
C GLY A 9 3.41 5.67 -10.98
N LYS A 10 4.70 5.56 -10.67
CA LYS A 10 5.74 5.28 -11.68
C LYS A 10 5.75 3.83 -12.15
N ASP A 11 5.28 2.89 -11.34
CA ASP A 11 5.19 1.49 -11.74
C ASP A 11 3.76 1.18 -12.15
N LYS A 12 3.57 0.91 -13.45
CA LYS A 12 2.23 0.69 -14.02
C LYS A 12 1.56 -0.56 -13.48
N ARG A 13 2.33 -1.60 -13.16
CA ARG A 13 1.75 -2.85 -12.65
C ARG A 13 1.21 -2.67 -11.24
N VAL A 14 1.94 -1.94 -10.41
CA VAL A 14 1.47 -1.60 -9.06
C VAL A 14 0.23 -0.70 -9.15
N ALA A 15 0.28 0.30 -10.04
CA ALA A 15 -0.85 1.21 -10.23
C ALA A 15 -2.10 0.47 -10.70
N ASN A 16 -1.94 -0.50 -11.62
CA ASN A 16 -3.05 -1.29 -12.13
C ASN A 16 -3.66 -2.19 -11.04
N LEU A 17 -2.83 -2.80 -10.20
CA LEU A 17 -3.33 -3.58 -9.07
C LEU A 17 -4.11 -2.71 -8.09
N ALA A 18 -3.59 -1.53 -7.81
CA ALA A 18 -4.28 -0.58 -6.93
C ALA A 18 -5.65 -0.20 -7.51
N ARG A 19 -5.69 0.13 -8.79
CA ARG A 19 -6.94 0.51 -9.46
C ARG A 19 -7.96 -0.62 -9.39
N TYR A 20 -7.52 -1.84 -9.57
CA TYR A 20 -8.39 -3.01 -9.50
C TYR A 20 -8.99 -3.16 -8.09
N MET A 21 -8.14 -3.07 -7.07
CA MET A 21 -8.59 -3.16 -5.67
C MET A 21 -9.51 -2.01 -5.27
N VAL A 22 -9.20 -0.81 -5.72
CA VAL A 22 -10.04 0.38 -5.50
C VAL A 22 -11.45 0.13 -6.03
N GLY A 23 -11.56 -0.43 -7.24
CA GLY A 23 -12.86 -0.73 -7.84
C GLY A 23 -13.70 -1.66 -6.99
N ILE A 24 -13.07 -2.65 -6.34
CA ILE A 24 -13.80 -3.58 -5.46
C ILE A 24 -14.33 -2.85 -4.23
N PHE A 25 -13.50 -2.02 -3.59
CA PHE A 25 -13.94 -1.24 -2.43
C PHE A 25 -15.09 -0.30 -2.78
N GLU A 26 -14.99 0.36 -3.93
CA GLU A 26 -16.03 1.30 -4.36
C GLU A 26 -17.37 0.61 -4.60
N LYS A 27 -17.34 -0.58 -5.20
CA LYS A 27 -18.57 -1.37 -5.41
C LYS A 27 -19.21 -1.75 -4.10
N GLU A 28 -18.43 -1.91 -3.04
CA GLU A 28 -18.93 -2.26 -1.71
C GLU A 28 -19.28 -1.05 -0.86
N GLY A 29 -19.30 0.14 -1.47
CA GLY A 29 -19.76 1.34 -0.81
C GLY A 29 -18.71 2.11 -0.01
N TRP A 30 -17.44 1.71 -0.11
CA TRP A 30 -16.37 2.44 0.56
C TRP A 30 -16.01 3.72 -0.19
N THR A 31 -15.66 4.75 0.56
CA THR A 31 -15.05 5.95 -0.01
C THR A 31 -13.55 5.69 -0.11
N VAL A 32 -13.01 5.84 -1.32
CA VAL A 32 -11.61 5.51 -1.59
C VAL A 32 -10.85 6.76 -2.01
N LYS A 33 -9.65 6.94 -1.44
CA LYS A 33 -8.71 7.95 -1.90
C LYS A 33 -7.42 7.27 -2.35
N VAL A 34 -6.99 7.56 -3.57
CA VAL A 34 -5.71 7.09 -4.10
C VAL A 34 -4.71 8.22 -3.94
N ILE A 35 -3.56 7.90 -3.34
CA ILE A 35 -2.49 8.84 -3.10
C ILE A 35 -1.24 8.34 -3.80
N GLU A 36 -0.81 9.04 -4.84
CA GLU A 36 0.47 8.74 -5.47
C GLU A 36 1.59 9.36 -4.62
N ALA A 37 2.53 8.53 -4.20
CA ALA A 37 3.53 8.93 -3.21
C ALA A 37 4.42 10.08 -3.67
N GLU A 38 4.67 10.19 -4.97
CA GLU A 38 5.47 11.28 -5.55
C GLU A 38 4.73 12.60 -5.65
N ASP A 39 3.40 12.58 -5.54
CA ASP A 39 2.59 13.80 -5.63
C ASP A 39 2.40 14.38 -4.23
N THR A 40 3.45 15.02 -3.73
CA THR A 40 3.50 15.52 -2.36
C THR A 40 3.47 17.05 -2.30
N THR A 41 2.69 17.68 -3.15
CA THR A 41 2.62 19.15 -3.20
C THR A 41 1.96 19.75 -1.97
N SER A 42 1.21 18.95 -1.21
CA SER A 42 0.62 19.41 0.05
C SER A 42 0.63 18.29 1.09
N PRO A 43 0.72 18.63 2.38
CA PRO A 43 0.68 17.63 3.44
C PRO A 43 -0.62 16.83 3.39
N VAL A 44 -0.53 15.52 3.56
CA VAL A 44 -1.69 14.64 3.59
C VAL A 44 -1.82 14.05 4.98
N SER A 45 -3.01 14.17 5.57
CA SER A 45 -3.32 13.48 6.83
C SER A 45 -4.04 12.18 6.52
N LEU A 46 -3.58 11.10 7.17
CA LEU A 46 -4.20 9.79 7.05
C LEU A 46 -5.25 9.56 8.14
N ARG A 47 -5.45 10.55 9.00
CA ARG A 47 -6.38 10.46 10.12
C ARG A 47 -7.82 10.10 9.73
N PRO A 48 -8.38 10.58 8.61
CA PRO A 48 -9.78 10.28 8.26
C PRO A 48 -10.04 8.83 7.81
N PHE A 49 -9.02 8.04 7.59
CA PHE A 49 -9.19 6.72 6.97
C PHE A 49 -9.30 5.62 8.03
N ASP A 50 -10.17 4.64 7.74
CA ASP A 50 -10.35 3.46 8.59
C ASP A 50 -9.35 2.36 8.27
N LEU A 51 -8.84 2.36 7.04
CA LEU A 51 -7.93 1.34 6.53
C LEU A 51 -6.98 1.98 5.53
N ILE A 52 -5.73 1.55 5.56
CA ILE A 52 -4.69 2.11 4.68
C ILE A 52 -3.97 0.97 3.97
N PHE A 53 -4.02 0.97 2.63
CA PHE A 53 -3.24 0.05 1.81
C PHE A 53 -1.99 0.77 1.30
N VAL A 54 -0.83 0.15 1.49
CA VAL A 54 0.43 0.68 0.97
C VAL A 54 1.06 -0.36 0.08
N GLY A 55 1.35 0.02 -1.15
CA GLY A 55 1.91 -0.87 -2.15
C GLY A 55 3.20 -0.38 -2.75
N SER A 56 4.03 -1.32 -3.20
CA SER A 56 5.30 -1.03 -3.85
C SER A 56 5.69 -2.14 -4.82
N GLN A 57 6.49 -1.78 -5.80
CA GLN A 57 7.23 -2.75 -6.59
C GLN A 57 8.46 -3.21 -5.80
N VAL A 58 9.07 -4.29 -6.26
CA VAL A 58 10.36 -4.80 -5.75
C VAL A 58 11.44 -4.37 -6.73
N LEU A 59 12.34 -3.49 -6.29
CA LEU A 59 13.29 -2.80 -7.18
C LEU A 59 14.62 -3.50 -7.36
N SER A 60 15.07 -4.25 -6.35
CA SER A 60 16.39 -4.87 -6.38
C SER A 60 16.27 -6.38 -6.35
N LEU A 61 17.07 -7.05 -7.20
CA LEU A 61 17.11 -8.52 -7.22
C LEU A 61 17.66 -9.09 -5.92
N TRP A 62 18.62 -8.41 -5.29
CA TRP A 62 19.34 -8.97 -4.15
C TRP A 62 18.95 -8.36 -2.81
N GLY A 63 18.62 -7.08 -2.80
CA GLY A 63 18.38 -6.35 -1.57
C GLY A 63 16.93 -6.18 -1.16
N GLY A 64 15.99 -6.60 -2.00
CA GLY A 64 14.58 -6.43 -1.71
C GLY A 64 14.19 -4.97 -1.49
N LYS A 65 14.66 -4.07 -2.35
CA LYS A 65 14.35 -2.64 -2.23
C LYS A 65 12.93 -2.33 -2.65
N ILE A 66 12.35 -1.35 -2.00
CA ILE A 66 11.01 -0.84 -2.32
C ILE A 66 11.10 0.58 -2.87
N SER A 67 9.98 1.11 -3.36
CA SER A 67 9.90 2.45 -3.91
C SER A 67 10.39 3.49 -2.90
N GLN A 68 11.37 4.30 -3.30
CA GLN A 68 11.88 5.38 -2.45
C GLN A 68 10.81 6.44 -2.25
N GLU A 69 9.97 6.68 -3.25
CA GLU A 69 8.87 7.63 -3.14
C GLU A 69 7.90 7.22 -2.02
N VAL A 70 7.60 5.92 -1.94
CA VAL A 70 6.73 5.39 -0.87
C VAL A 70 7.40 5.57 0.49
N VAL A 71 8.69 5.25 0.60
CA VAL A 71 9.44 5.43 1.85
C VAL A 71 9.39 6.90 2.28
N ASN A 72 9.66 7.81 1.36
CA ASN A 72 9.66 9.24 1.65
C ASN A 72 8.26 9.71 2.08
N PHE A 73 7.23 9.24 1.40
CA PHE A 73 5.85 9.57 1.77
C PHE A 73 5.54 9.13 3.21
N LEU A 74 5.89 7.89 3.54
CA LEU A 74 5.61 7.35 4.87
C LEU A 74 6.34 8.14 5.96
N GLN A 75 7.58 8.54 5.71
CA GLN A 75 8.35 9.33 6.67
C GLN A 75 7.73 10.69 6.95
N GLY A 76 7.07 11.27 5.96
CA GLY A 76 6.43 12.58 6.10
C GLY A 76 4.94 12.54 6.40
N ALA A 77 4.34 11.36 6.43
CA ALA A 77 2.90 11.23 6.63
C ALA A 77 2.50 11.49 8.08
N SER A 78 1.32 12.07 8.26
CA SER A 78 0.75 12.26 9.58
C SER A 78 -0.54 11.45 9.73
N GLY A 79 -0.87 11.07 10.97
CA GLY A 79 -2.12 10.39 11.27
C GLY A 79 -2.14 8.90 11.00
N MET A 80 -0.99 8.29 10.79
CA MET A 80 -0.90 6.85 10.57
C MET A 80 -0.90 6.05 11.88
N GLU A 81 -0.63 6.69 12.99
CA GLU A 81 -0.58 6.03 14.29
C GLU A 81 -1.90 5.36 14.63
N GLY A 82 -1.82 4.09 15.03
CA GLY A 82 -2.98 3.30 15.41
C GLY A 82 -3.88 2.87 14.26
N LYS A 83 -3.52 3.19 13.03
CA LYS A 83 -4.34 2.83 11.88
C LYS A 83 -4.10 1.39 11.45
N ARG A 84 -5.17 0.70 11.11
CA ARG A 84 -5.07 -0.61 10.48
C ARG A 84 -4.54 -0.43 9.07
N ALA A 85 -3.52 -1.18 8.73
CA ALA A 85 -2.85 -1.02 7.44
C ALA A 85 -2.54 -2.38 6.81
N VAL A 86 -2.52 -2.39 5.48
CA VAL A 86 -2.24 -3.58 4.68
C VAL A 86 -1.07 -3.25 3.77
N ALA A 87 -0.06 -4.11 3.76
CA ALA A 87 1.11 -3.96 2.90
C ALA A 87 1.02 -4.94 1.74
N TYR A 88 1.32 -4.47 0.52
CA TYR A 88 1.43 -5.39 -0.61
C TYR A 88 2.58 -4.98 -1.52
N VAL A 89 3.17 -5.98 -2.18
CA VAL A 89 4.21 -5.73 -3.18
C VAL A 89 3.88 -6.50 -4.45
N ARG A 90 4.29 -5.96 -5.58
CA ARG A 90 4.30 -6.68 -6.83
C ARG A 90 5.57 -7.54 -6.83
N PRO A 91 5.48 -8.87 -6.86
CA PRO A 91 6.66 -9.71 -6.68
C PRO A 91 7.63 -9.62 -7.85
N ASN A 92 8.89 -9.88 -7.55
CA ASN A 92 9.96 -10.03 -8.51
C ASN A 92 10.56 -11.42 -8.33
N LEU A 93 11.53 -11.80 -9.16
CA LEU A 93 12.18 -13.11 -9.07
C LEU A 93 12.88 -13.32 -7.73
N PHE A 94 13.52 -12.27 -7.21
CA PHE A 94 14.25 -12.34 -5.95
C PHE A 94 13.91 -11.12 -5.08
N GLY A 95 14.09 -11.28 -3.78
CA GLY A 95 13.98 -10.18 -2.84
C GLY A 95 12.56 -9.80 -2.47
N THR A 96 11.54 -10.53 -2.91
CA THR A 96 10.13 -10.21 -2.63
C THR A 96 9.84 -10.20 -1.13
N ASP A 97 10.24 -11.24 -0.41
CA ASP A 97 9.98 -11.32 1.04
C ASP A 97 10.69 -10.22 1.80
N LYS A 98 11.94 -9.92 1.43
CA LYS A 98 12.69 -8.83 2.05
C LYS A 98 12.02 -7.48 1.79
N ALA A 99 11.55 -7.25 0.56
CA ALA A 99 10.87 -6.01 0.20
C ALA A 99 9.59 -5.85 1.00
N LEU A 100 8.79 -6.91 1.12
CA LEU A 100 7.54 -6.87 1.86
C LEU A 100 7.79 -6.58 3.34
N LYS A 101 8.76 -7.25 3.95
CA LYS A 101 9.13 -7.00 5.34
C LYS A 101 9.63 -5.58 5.55
N LYS A 102 10.40 -5.06 4.59
CA LYS A 102 10.89 -3.68 4.66
C LYS A 102 9.74 -2.69 4.60
N LEU A 103 8.79 -2.90 3.71
CA LEU A 103 7.61 -2.05 3.60
C LEU A 103 6.82 -2.05 4.92
N MET A 104 6.55 -3.23 5.45
CA MET A 104 5.84 -3.38 6.73
C MET A 104 6.57 -2.65 7.86
N SER A 105 7.91 -2.80 7.91
CA SER A 105 8.72 -2.14 8.93
C SER A 105 8.63 -0.61 8.84
N LYS A 106 8.62 -0.07 7.62
CA LYS A 106 8.45 1.38 7.42
C LYS A 106 7.08 1.86 7.87
N MET A 107 6.04 1.08 7.61
CA MET A 107 4.69 1.40 8.06
C MET A 107 4.59 1.36 9.59
N GLU A 108 5.15 0.32 10.18
CA GLU A 108 5.13 0.14 11.63
C GLU A 108 5.93 1.23 12.34
N SER A 109 7.01 1.71 11.74
CA SER A 109 7.80 2.81 12.33
C SER A 109 7.01 4.12 12.38
N GLN A 110 5.92 4.23 11.62
CA GLN A 110 5.00 5.37 11.68
C GLN A 110 3.80 5.11 12.60
N GLY A 111 3.81 4.00 13.32
CA GLY A 111 2.78 3.68 14.29
C GLY A 111 1.59 2.91 13.74
N ALA A 112 1.65 2.45 12.49
CA ALA A 112 0.56 1.66 11.92
C ALA A 112 0.53 0.25 12.48
N PHE A 113 -0.68 -0.31 12.56
CA PHE A 113 -0.86 -1.74 12.81
C PHE A 113 -1.00 -2.43 11.46
N VAL A 114 0.04 -3.13 11.04
CA VAL A 114 0.00 -3.91 9.79
C VAL A 114 -0.75 -5.20 10.07
N VAL A 115 -2.02 -5.23 9.69
CA VAL A 115 -2.93 -6.34 9.99
C VAL A 115 -2.93 -7.43 8.92
N ASP A 116 -2.36 -7.13 7.75
CA ASP A 116 -2.32 -8.09 6.65
C ASP A 116 -1.23 -7.68 5.66
N PHE A 117 -0.74 -8.64 4.89
CA PHE A 117 0.30 -8.38 3.90
C PHE A 117 0.31 -9.49 2.86
N GLU A 118 0.68 -9.15 1.62
CA GLU A 118 0.74 -10.17 0.57
C GLU A 118 1.56 -9.68 -0.63
N ALA A 119 2.20 -10.63 -1.32
CA ALA A 119 2.79 -10.39 -2.63
C ALA A 119 1.71 -10.68 -3.67
N LEU A 120 1.39 -9.70 -4.51
CA LEU A 120 0.28 -9.79 -5.45
C LEU A 120 0.80 -10.07 -6.86
N LYS A 121 0.67 -11.31 -7.31
CA LYS A 121 1.07 -11.70 -8.67
C LYS A 121 0.10 -11.18 -9.73
N GLY A 122 -1.16 -11.03 -9.36
CA GLY A 122 -2.19 -10.58 -10.28
C GLY A 122 -3.49 -10.28 -9.57
N GLU A 123 -4.55 -10.15 -10.36
CA GLU A 123 -5.86 -9.73 -9.86
C GLU A 123 -6.48 -10.71 -8.86
N LYS A 124 -6.23 -12.00 -9.03
CA LYS A 124 -6.79 -13.01 -8.13
C LYS A 124 -6.32 -12.80 -6.68
N GLU A 125 -5.02 -12.64 -6.49
CA GLU A 125 -4.47 -12.40 -5.16
C GLU A 125 -4.93 -11.04 -4.63
N ALA A 126 -5.03 -10.04 -5.51
CA ALA A 126 -5.52 -8.71 -5.11
C ALA A 126 -6.96 -8.76 -4.64
N GLU A 127 -7.82 -9.49 -5.36
CA GLU A 127 -9.22 -9.69 -4.96
C GLU A 127 -9.31 -10.37 -3.61
N ASP A 128 -8.56 -11.45 -3.42
CA ASP A 128 -8.56 -12.19 -2.16
C ASP A 128 -8.12 -11.31 -1.00
N LEU A 129 -7.11 -10.49 -1.22
CA LEU A 129 -6.62 -9.55 -0.18
C LEU A 129 -7.71 -8.56 0.23
N VAL A 130 -8.37 -7.94 -0.75
CA VAL A 130 -9.43 -6.97 -0.48
C VAL A 130 -10.60 -7.63 0.27
N LYS A 131 -11.01 -8.81 -0.17
CA LYS A 131 -12.17 -9.49 0.42
C LYS A 131 -12.00 -9.79 1.91
N ARG A 132 -10.76 -9.96 2.37
CA ARG A 132 -10.51 -10.17 3.79
C ARG A 132 -10.83 -8.95 4.64
N HIS A 133 -10.99 -7.78 4.02
CA HIS A 133 -11.16 -6.51 4.72
C HIS A 133 -12.47 -5.79 4.43
N LEU A 134 -13.38 -6.43 3.71
CA LEU A 134 -14.64 -5.79 3.29
C LEU A 134 -15.74 -5.77 4.34
N LYS A 135 -15.51 -6.20 5.50
CA LYS A 135 -16.55 -6.26 6.54
C LYS A 135 -16.88 -4.92 7.16
#